data_a684296288527cff9b74bfcfb6cfe326
#
_entry.id   a684296288527cff9b74bfcfb6cfe326
#
_cell.length_a   1.000
_cell.length_b   1.000
_cell.length_c   1.000
_cell.angle_alpha   90.00
_cell.angle_beta   90.00
_cell.angle_gamma   90.00
#
_symmetry.space_group_name_H-M   'P 1'
#
loop_
_entity.id
_entity.type
_entity.pdbx_description
1 polymer ?
#
loop_
_entity_poly.entity_id
_entity_poly.type
_entity_poly.pdbx_seq_one_letter_code
_entity_poly.pdbx_strand_id
1 'polypeptide(L)'
;MGLHQDRDEEDFAAPVLSLSLGDSCLFRVGGAKRDDPTQSFRLASGDVLVLGGAARLAYHGVDRILPGTSTLLREGGRINLTLRRVTLPAGQNPTGPAA
;
A
#
# COMPACT_ATOMS: atom_id res chain seq x y z
N MET A 1 7.19 8.02 -7.92
CA MET A 1 7.40 7.98 -6.46
C MET A 1 8.45 6.94 -6.14
N GLY A 2 9.43 7.29 -5.33
CA GLY A 2 10.48 6.36 -4.94
C GLY A 2 10.00 5.27 -3.98
N LEU A 3 10.83 4.25 -3.80
CA LEU A 3 10.55 3.20 -2.85
C LEU A 3 10.65 3.74 -1.42
N HIS A 4 9.72 3.33 -0.57
CA HIS A 4 9.66 3.75 0.82
C HIS A 4 9.13 2.61 1.70
N GLN A 5 9.23 2.82 3.02
CA GLN A 5 8.65 1.93 4.02
C GLN A 5 7.62 2.70 4.84
N ASP A 6 6.57 2.01 5.27
CA ASP A 6 5.60 2.57 6.20
C ASP A 6 6.03 2.24 7.63
N ARG A 7 6.70 3.19 8.29
CA ARG A 7 7.29 2.98 9.61
C ARG A 7 6.80 3.96 10.68
N ASP A 8 5.79 4.75 10.38
CA ASP A 8 5.33 5.81 11.29
C ASP A 8 4.28 5.34 12.28
N GLU A 9 3.86 4.08 12.21
CA GLU A 9 2.82 3.52 13.05
C GLU A 9 3.40 2.89 14.32
N GLU A 10 2.61 2.88 15.39
CA GLU A 10 2.98 2.21 16.62
C GLU A 10 2.84 0.69 16.52
N ASP A 11 1.95 0.21 15.66
CA ASP A 11 1.63 -1.21 15.54
C ASP A 11 2.02 -1.72 14.15
N PHE A 12 3.24 -2.26 14.05
CA PHE A 12 3.72 -2.85 12.80
C PHE A 12 3.16 -4.26 12.55
N ALA A 13 2.40 -4.83 13.48
CA ALA A 13 1.73 -6.10 13.28
C ALA A 13 0.46 -5.94 12.43
N ALA A 14 -0.16 -4.76 12.45
CA ALA A 14 -1.34 -4.49 11.64
C ALA A 14 -0.96 -4.31 10.18
N PRO A 15 -1.72 -4.88 9.23
CA PRO A 15 -1.44 -4.71 7.81
C PRO A 15 -1.76 -3.28 7.34
N VAL A 16 -1.13 -2.90 6.23
CA VAL A 16 -1.51 -1.71 5.48
C VAL A 16 -2.34 -2.16 4.30
N LEU A 17 -3.51 -1.55 4.11
CA LEU A 17 -4.40 -1.82 3.00
C LEU A 17 -4.37 -0.64 2.04
N SER A 18 -4.27 -0.92 0.75
CA SER A 18 -4.23 0.11 -0.29
C SER A 18 -5.25 -0.24 -1.36
N LEU A 19 -6.23 0.65 -1.56
CA LEU A 19 -7.24 0.51 -2.60
C LEU A 19 -6.89 1.45 -3.75
N SER A 20 -6.78 0.90 -4.96
CA SER A 20 -6.48 1.64 -6.18
C SER A 20 -7.75 1.99 -6.93
N LEU A 21 -7.88 3.25 -7.32
CA LEU A 21 -9.01 3.73 -8.13
C LEU A 21 -8.49 4.59 -9.27
N GLY A 22 -9.12 4.48 -10.43
CA GLY A 22 -8.74 5.23 -11.62
C GLY A 22 -7.72 4.49 -12.46
N ASP A 23 -6.79 5.22 -13.06
CA ASP A 23 -5.80 4.64 -13.96
C ASP A 23 -4.94 3.59 -13.25
N SER A 24 -4.55 2.57 -14.00
CA SER A 24 -3.65 1.54 -13.50
C SER A 24 -2.26 2.12 -13.27
N CYS A 25 -1.48 1.44 -12.44
CA CYS A 25 -0.08 1.78 -12.23
C CYS A 25 0.78 0.53 -12.25
N LEU A 26 2.08 0.73 -12.45
CA LEU A 26 3.08 -0.30 -12.16
C LEU A 26 3.59 -0.05 -10.75
N PHE A 27 3.47 -1.06 -9.91
CA PHE A 27 3.82 -1.01 -8.51
C PHE A 27 5.01 -1.91 -8.26
N ARG A 28 5.97 -1.44 -7.45
CA ARG A 28 7.16 -2.19 -7.11
C ARG A 28 7.18 -2.52 -5.63
N VAL A 29 7.52 -3.76 -5.32
CA VAL A 29 7.69 -4.23 -3.95
C VAL A 29 9.05 -4.91 -3.86
N GLY A 30 9.84 -4.51 -2.89
CA GLY A 30 11.15 -5.10 -2.61
C GLY A 30 11.16 -5.84 -1.29
N GLY A 31 12.33 -5.88 -0.66
CA GLY A 31 12.51 -6.47 0.65
C GLY A 31 12.58 -5.43 1.76
N ALA A 32 13.12 -5.85 2.90
CA ALA A 32 13.27 -4.98 4.07
C ALA A 32 14.39 -3.95 3.92
N LYS A 33 15.29 -4.14 2.96
CA LYS A 33 16.39 -3.22 2.68
C LYS A 33 16.13 -2.52 1.35
N ARG A 34 16.53 -1.24 1.28
CA ARG A 34 16.27 -0.41 0.10
C ARG A 34 16.80 -1.00 -1.20
N ASP A 35 17.95 -1.65 -1.17
CA ASP A 35 18.61 -2.20 -2.36
C ASP A 35 18.30 -3.68 -2.59
N ASP A 36 17.36 -4.25 -1.83
CA ASP A 36 16.89 -5.60 -2.11
C ASP A 36 16.22 -5.67 -3.48
N PRO A 37 16.27 -6.81 -4.17
CA PRO A 37 15.58 -6.98 -5.44
C PRO A 37 14.09 -6.68 -5.32
N THR A 38 13.52 -6.09 -6.38
CA THR A 38 12.11 -5.72 -6.41
C THR A 38 11.37 -6.53 -7.46
N GLN A 39 10.07 -6.69 -7.24
CA GLN A 39 9.14 -7.22 -8.23
C GLN A 39 8.15 -6.12 -8.60
N SER A 40 7.76 -6.11 -9.88
CA SER A 40 6.79 -5.13 -10.38
C SER A 40 5.52 -5.86 -10.81
N PHE A 41 4.39 -5.24 -10.54
CA PHE A 41 3.11 -5.75 -11.01
C PHE A 41 2.13 -4.59 -11.22
N ARG A 42 1.09 -4.88 -11.99
CA ARG A 42 0.09 -3.88 -12.34
C ARG A 42 -1.04 -3.87 -11.32
N LEU A 43 -1.40 -2.68 -10.85
CA LEU A 43 -2.59 -2.45 -10.03
C LEU A 43 -3.61 -1.70 -10.87
N ALA A 44 -4.80 -2.26 -11.01
CA ALA A 44 -5.91 -1.66 -11.74
C ALA A 44 -6.94 -1.09 -10.76
N SER A 45 -7.87 -0.29 -11.29
CA SER A 45 -8.96 0.27 -10.51
C SER A 45 -9.74 -0.84 -9.81
N GLY A 46 -9.96 -0.70 -8.52
CA GLY A 46 -10.64 -1.70 -7.70
C GLY A 46 -9.71 -2.72 -7.04
N ASP A 47 -8.44 -2.76 -7.41
CA ASP A 47 -7.50 -3.68 -6.77
C ASP A 47 -7.16 -3.24 -5.36
N VAL A 48 -7.05 -4.21 -4.47
CA VAL A 48 -6.62 -4.00 -3.08
C VAL A 48 -5.27 -4.67 -2.89
N LEU A 49 -4.30 -3.89 -2.44
CA LEU A 49 -2.98 -4.39 -2.05
C LEU A 49 -2.92 -4.46 -0.53
N VAL A 50 -2.45 -5.59 -0.02
CA VAL A 50 -2.27 -5.79 1.43
C VAL A 50 -0.78 -5.97 1.70
N LEU A 51 -0.21 -5.10 2.53
CA LEU A 51 1.14 -5.27 3.05
C LEU A 51 1.03 -5.74 4.50
N GLY A 52 1.24 -7.04 4.70
CA GLY A 52 1.13 -7.65 6.02
C GLY A 52 2.22 -8.68 6.25
N GLY A 53 2.34 -9.15 7.47
CA GLY A 53 3.36 -10.11 7.83
C GLY A 53 4.76 -9.60 7.51
N ALA A 54 5.58 -10.42 6.84
CA ALA A 54 6.94 -10.04 6.47
C ALA A 54 6.99 -8.86 5.50
N ALA A 55 5.94 -8.65 4.70
CA ALA A 55 5.89 -7.55 3.74
C ALA A 55 5.51 -6.21 4.37
N ARG A 56 5.16 -6.18 5.66
CA ARG A 56 4.70 -4.95 6.33
C ARG A 56 5.73 -3.82 6.25
N LEU A 57 7.01 -4.13 6.31
CA LEU A 57 8.10 -3.15 6.24
C LEU A 57 8.88 -3.25 4.93
N ALA A 58 8.33 -3.90 3.90
CA ALA A 58 8.97 -3.96 2.60
C ALA A 58 9.00 -2.58 1.95
N TYR A 59 10.11 -2.27 1.27
CA TYR A 59 10.17 -1.08 0.45
C TYR A 59 9.24 -1.25 -0.74
N HIS A 60 8.43 -0.23 -1.01
CA HIS A 60 7.43 -0.28 -2.07
C HIS A 60 7.15 1.12 -2.62
N GLY A 61 6.54 1.18 -3.76
CA GLY A 61 6.14 2.44 -4.36
C GLY A 61 5.57 2.28 -5.76
N VAL A 62 4.95 3.35 -6.23
CA VAL A 62 4.46 3.42 -7.60
C VAL A 62 5.63 3.76 -8.51
N ASP A 63 5.89 2.88 -9.50
CA ASP A 63 6.92 3.12 -10.49
C ASP A 63 6.41 4.15 -11.51
N ARG A 64 5.23 3.91 -12.08
CA ARG A 64 4.60 4.88 -12.95
C ARG A 64 3.10 4.61 -13.09
N ILE A 65 2.37 5.65 -13.45
CA ILE A 65 0.95 5.55 -13.76
C ILE A 65 0.82 5.27 -15.26
N LEU A 66 -0.18 4.45 -15.62
CA LEU A 66 -0.51 4.13 -17.00
C LEU A 66 -1.73 4.95 -17.42
N PRO A 67 -1.53 6.10 -18.08
CA PRO A 67 -2.64 7.00 -18.39
C PRO A 67 -3.66 6.36 -19.33
N GLY A 68 -4.92 6.75 -19.17
CA GLY A 68 -5.98 6.31 -20.07
C GLY A 68 -6.42 4.88 -19.89
N THR A 69 -6.08 4.23 -18.76
CA THR A 69 -6.44 2.83 -18.51
C THR A 69 -7.72 2.69 -17.70
N SER A 70 -8.37 3.79 -17.35
CA SER A 70 -9.67 3.77 -16.65
C SER A 70 -10.48 5.00 -17.02
N THR A 71 -11.80 4.83 -17.03
CA THR A 71 -12.74 5.94 -17.23
C THR A 71 -13.41 6.37 -15.92
N LEU A 72 -12.95 5.83 -14.79
CA LEU A 72 -13.59 6.10 -13.50
C LEU A 72 -13.53 7.57 -13.11
N LEU A 73 -12.37 8.21 -13.33
CA LEU A 73 -12.20 9.63 -13.01
C LEU A 73 -12.38 10.45 -14.28
N ARG A 74 -13.18 11.52 -14.19
CA ARG A 74 -13.54 12.35 -15.35
C ARG A 74 -12.31 12.86 -16.10
N GLU A 75 -11.31 13.31 -15.37
CA GLU A 75 -10.10 13.90 -15.95
C GLU A 75 -8.92 12.94 -15.96
N GLY A 76 -9.18 11.66 -15.74
CA GLY A 76 -8.12 10.66 -15.66
C GLY A 76 -7.39 10.71 -14.32
N GLY A 77 -6.25 10.03 -14.28
CA GLY A 77 -5.43 9.99 -13.08
C GLY A 77 -5.76 8.83 -12.17
N ARG A 78 -5.16 8.84 -11.00
CA ARG A 78 -5.25 7.74 -10.06
C ARG A 78 -5.42 8.25 -8.63
N ILE A 79 -6.33 7.60 -7.89
CA ILE A 79 -6.50 7.81 -6.45
C ILE A 79 -6.08 6.54 -5.73
N ASN A 80 -5.36 6.70 -4.63
CA ASN A 80 -5.01 5.61 -3.75
C ASN A 80 -5.53 5.90 -2.35
N LEU A 81 -6.35 4.99 -1.81
CA LEU A 81 -6.82 5.07 -0.45
C LEU A 81 -6.01 4.09 0.40
N THR A 82 -5.27 4.61 1.36
CA THR A 82 -4.44 3.80 2.23
C THR A 82 -5.03 3.79 3.63
N LEU A 83 -5.26 2.59 4.17
CA LEU A 83 -5.78 2.37 5.51
C LEU A 83 -4.70 1.69 6.34
N ARG A 84 -4.41 2.26 7.50
CA ARG A 84 -3.41 1.72 8.42
C ARG A 84 -3.81 2.01 9.85
N ARG A 85 -3.37 1.15 10.76
CA ARG A 85 -3.51 1.42 12.19
C ARG A 85 -2.25 2.16 12.67
N VAL A 86 -2.40 3.40 13.08
CA VAL A 86 -1.29 4.23 13.55
C VAL A 86 -1.07 4.02 15.05
N THR A 87 -2.18 3.97 15.80
CA THR A 87 -2.16 3.76 17.25
C THR A 87 -3.16 2.69 17.62
N LEU A 88 -2.93 2.02 18.77
CA LEU A 88 -3.91 1.07 19.29
C LEU A 88 -5.05 1.82 19.98
N PRO A 89 -6.31 1.38 19.81
CA PRO A 89 -7.42 1.93 20.57
C PRO A 89 -7.21 1.75 22.07
N ALA A 90 -7.74 2.69 22.86
CA ALA A 90 -7.64 2.62 24.31
C ALA A 90 -8.27 1.33 24.84
N GLY A 91 -7.58 0.66 25.77
CA GLY A 91 -8.05 -0.60 26.36
C GLY A 91 -7.90 -1.82 25.47
N GLN A 92 -7.27 -1.71 24.32
CA GLN A 92 -7.00 -2.83 23.43
C GLN A 92 -5.52 -3.09 23.30
N ASN A 93 -5.17 -4.32 22.90
CA ASN A 93 -3.80 -4.70 22.62
C ASN A 93 -3.74 -5.38 21.25
N PRO A 94 -2.51 -5.59 20.69
CA PRO A 94 -2.37 -6.12 19.34
C PRO A 94 -2.97 -7.52 19.14
N THR A 95 -3.15 -8.29 20.20
CA THR A 95 -3.67 -9.66 20.14
C THR A 95 -5.16 -9.72 20.48
N GLY A 96 -5.75 -8.62 20.93
CA GLY A 96 -7.16 -8.56 21.24
C GLY A 96 -8.03 -8.43 19.98
N PRO A 97 -9.31 -8.80 20.06
CA PRO A 97 -10.20 -8.56 18.94
C PRO A 97 -10.38 -7.07 18.70
N ALA A 98 -10.44 -6.69 17.43
CA ALA A 98 -10.76 -5.32 17.07
C ALA A 98 -12.24 -5.08 17.39
N ALA A 99 -12.51 -3.99 18.06
CA ALA A 99 -13.88 -3.60 18.35
C ALA A 99 -14.49 -2.86 17.17
#